data_1f56e8cb13d576d331a505d1ccf2b78c
#
_entry.id   1f56e8cb13d576d331a505d1ccf2b78c
#
_cell.length_a   1.000
_cell.length_b   1.000
_cell.length_c   1.000
_cell.angle_alpha   90.00
_cell.angle_beta   90.00
_cell.angle_gamma   90.00
#
_symmetry.space_group_name_H-M   'P 1'
#
loop_
_entity.id
_entity.type
_entity.pdbx_description
1 polymer ?
#
loop_
_entity_poly.entity_id
_entity_poly.type
_entity_poly.pdbx_seq_one_letter_code
_entity_poly.pdbx_strand_id
1 'polypeptide(L)'
;MKFSKLLLIIFCISIFFTTAQSSQENILNTLFNQLEKVNNSKSAALLETRIWSIWNEHPTNNKLTAKLELGTELMQHGDYNYALIVFDNILVTDPRWSEAWNKRATVYFLMSQFTNSLDDIDKVLNIEPRHFGALSGQARIFIKLQKYEEAIKSIERTLKFYPSFKSGDLIPEIERLIREESI
;
A
#
# COMPACT_ATOMS: atom_id res chain seq x y z
N MET A 1 -14.75 41.29 -12.76
CA MET A 1 -14.09 40.45 -13.80
C MET A 1 -12.93 39.55 -13.29
N LYS A 2 -12.35 39.80 -12.12
CA LYS A 2 -11.25 38.96 -11.60
C LYS A 2 -11.69 37.63 -10.92
N PHE A 3 -12.91 37.58 -10.38
CA PHE A 3 -13.47 36.39 -9.73
C PHE A 3 -13.76 35.22 -10.68
N SER A 4 -14.18 35.50 -11.94
CA SER A 4 -14.51 34.43 -12.89
C SER A 4 -13.29 33.65 -13.38
N LYS A 5 -12.12 34.31 -13.54
CA LYS A 5 -10.88 33.66 -13.96
C LYS A 5 -10.33 32.73 -12.89
N LEU A 6 -10.44 33.11 -11.60
CA LEU A 6 -9.98 32.26 -10.48
C LEU A 6 -10.85 31.01 -10.35
N LEU A 7 -12.17 31.14 -10.50
CA LEU A 7 -13.09 29.99 -10.46
C LEU A 7 -12.84 29.02 -11.63
N LEU A 8 -12.54 29.53 -12.83
CA LEU A 8 -12.24 28.70 -14.00
C LEU A 8 -10.93 27.92 -13.84
N ILE A 9 -9.90 28.53 -13.24
CA ILE A 9 -8.61 27.88 -13.00
C ILE A 9 -8.78 26.77 -11.96
N ILE A 10 -9.52 26.99 -10.87
CA ILE A 10 -9.78 25.98 -9.85
C ILE A 10 -10.59 24.81 -10.45
N PHE A 11 -11.56 25.09 -11.29
CA PHE A 11 -12.38 24.08 -11.96
C PHE A 11 -11.56 23.26 -12.97
N CYS A 12 -10.68 23.88 -13.76
CA CYS A 12 -9.77 23.17 -14.67
C CYS A 12 -8.78 22.28 -13.92
N ILE A 13 -8.20 22.74 -12.83
CA ILE A 13 -7.25 21.95 -12.01
C ILE A 13 -7.96 20.71 -11.42
N SER A 14 -9.20 20.85 -10.95
CA SER A 14 -9.96 19.72 -10.40
C SER A 14 -10.30 18.66 -11.46
N ILE A 15 -10.60 19.07 -12.69
CA ILE A 15 -10.89 18.17 -13.82
C ILE A 15 -9.63 17.38 -14.21
N PHE A 16 -8.46 18.02 -14.31
CA PHE A 16 -7.21 17.32 -14.63
C PHE A 16 -6.79 16.34 -13.54
N PHE A 17 -7.02 16.67 -12.28
CA PHE A 17 -6.72 15.79 -11.15
C PHE A 17 -7.60 14.53 -11.19
N THR A 18 -8.89 14.66 -11.47
CA THR A 18 -9.83 13.53 -11.58
C THR A 18 -9.51 12.62 -12.76
N THR A 19 -9.08 13.16 -13.90
CA THR A 19 -8.75 12.35 -15.09
C THR A 19 -7.48 11.54 -14.93
N ALA A 20 -6.41 12.08 -14.33
CA ALA A 20 -5.16 11.35 -14.11
C ALA A 20 -5.33 10.22 -13.08
N GLN A 21 -6.04 10.48 -11.99
CA GLN A 21 -6.36 9.48 -10.99
C GLN A 21 -7.24 8.35 -11.54
N SER A 22 -8.27 8.70 -12.33
CA SER A 22 -9.13 7.73 -13.03
C SER A 22 -8.34 6.88 -14.02
N SER A 23 -7.36 7.47 -14.71
CA SER A 23 -6.47 6.72 -15.62
C SER A 23 -5.61 5.70 -14.87
N GLN A 24 -5.00 6.10 -13.74
CA GLN A 24 -4.17 5.20 -12.92
C GLN A 24 -5.00 4.05 -12.35
N GLU A 25 -6.20 4.35 -11.84
CA GLU A 25 -7.14 3.34 -11.34
C GLU A 25 -7.54 2.33 -12.40
N ASN A 26 -7.84 2.77 -13.64
CA ASN A 26 -8.19 1.89 -14.75
C ASN A 26 -7.03 0.95 -15.13
N ILE A 27 -5.78 1.44 -15.10
CA ILE A 27 -4.61 0.62 -15.33
C ILE A 27 -4.46 -0.42 -14.22
N LEU A 28 -4.59 -0.02 -12.96
CA LEU A 28 -4.54 -0.94 -11.81
C LEU A 28 -5.62 -2.01 -11.92
N ASN A 29 -6.86 -1.64 -12.24
CA ASN A 29 -7.96 -2.59 -12.44
C ASN A 29 -7.61 -3.63 -13.51
N THR A 30 -7.01 -3.20 -14.63
CA THR A 30 -6.57 -4.10 -15.69
C THR A 30 -5.48 -5.06 -15.21
N LEU A 31 -4.48 -4.54 -14.48
CA LEU A 31 -3.37 -5.35 -13.96
C LEU A 31 -3.84 -6.36 -12.91
N PHE A 32 -4.74 -5.98 -12.01
CA PHE A 32 -5.32 -6.91 -11.03
C PHE A 32 -6.19 -7.99 -11.69
N ASN A 33 -6.98 -7.64 -12.70
CA ASN A 33 -7.74 -8.63 -13.48
C ASN A 33 -6.85 -9.64 -14.22
N GLN A 34 -5.63 -9.23 -14.61
CA GLN A 34 -4.63 -10.13 -15.17
C GLN A 34 -3.95 -10.96 -14.08
N LEU A 35 -3.63 -10.35 -12.93
CA LEU A 35 -2.95 -10.99 -11.80
C LEU A 35 -3.79 -12.13 -11.21
N GLU A 36 -5.11 -11.94 -11.11
CA GLU A 36 -6.05 -12.96 -10.64
C GLU A 36 -6.08 -14.21 -11.53
N LYS A 37 -5.83 -14.05 -12.84
CA LYS A 37 -5.94 -15.13 -13.84
C LYS A 37 -4.62 -15.81 -14.18
N VAL A 38 -3.50 -15.20 -13.78
CA VAL A 38 -2.18 -15.72 -14.15
C VAL A 38 -1.79 -16.91 -13.26
N ASN A 39 -1.39 -18.02 -13.89
CA ASN A 39 -1.06 -19.28 -13.19
C ASN A 39 0.44 -19.54 -13.07
N ASN A 40 1.30 -18.66 -13.59
CA ASN A 40 2.75 -18.81 -13.49
C ASN A 40 3.40 -17.66 -12.71
N SER A 41 4.35 -18.02 -11.88
CA SER A 41 5.03 -17.08 -10.96
C SER A 41 5.80 -15.98 -11.69
N LYS A 42 6.36 -16.25 -12.87
CA LYS A 42 7.12 -15.24 -13.64
C LYS A 42 6.23 -14.12 -14.16
N SER A 43 5.07 -14.47 -14.73
CA SER A 43 4.11 -13.48 -15.22
C SER A 43 3.47 -12.72 -14.05
N ALA A 44 3.18 -13.41 -12.93
CA ALA A 44 2.68 -12.76 -11.73
C ALA A 44 3.67 -11.73 -11.19
N ALA A 45 4.97 -12.04 -11.11
CA ALA A 45 6.02 -11.13 -10.67
C ALA A 45 6.16 -9.89 -11.59
N LEU A 46 5.97 -10.05 -12.90
CA LEU A 46 5.97 -8.92 -13.83
C LEU A 46 4.77 -7.98 -13.58
N LEU A 47 3.59 -8.54 -13.36
CA LEU A 47 2.39 -7.75 -13.03
C LEU A 47 2.54 -7.05 -11.67
N GLU A 48 3.05 -7.75 -10.68
CA GLU A 48 3.37 -7.19 -9.36
C GLU A 48 4.32 -5.99 -9.49
N THR A 49 5.42 -6.13 -10.24
CA THR A 49 6.38 -5.03 -10.47
C THR A 49 5.70 -3.81 -11.10
N ARG A 50 4.80 -4.01 -12.07
CA ARG A 50 4.06 -2.93 -12.71
C ARG A 50 3.07 -2.25 -11.75
N ILE A 51 2.39 -3.02 -10.90
CA ILE A 51 1.49 -2.48 -9.87
C ILE A 51 2.29 -1.63 -8.88
N TRP A 52 3.43 -2.13 -8.39
CA TRP A 52 4.33 -1.37 -7.52
C TRP A 52 4.82 -0.07 -8.17
N SER A 53 5.21 -0.09 -9.46
CA SER A 53 5.61 1.13 -10.17
C SER A 53 4.50 2.18 -10.13
N ILE A 54 3.25 1.78 -10.40
CA ILE A 54 2.10 2.69 -10.40
C ILE A 54 1.83 3.26 -9.00
N TRP A 55 1.89 2.44 -7.95
CA TRP A 55 1.66 2.91 -6.58
C TRP A 55 2.76 3.85 -6.09
N ASN A 56 4.03 3.61 -6.50
CA ASN A 56 5.14 4.46 -6.11
C ASN A 56 5.20 5.80 -6.87
N GLU A 57 4.42 5.98 -7.93
CA GLU A 57 4.33 7.22 -8.69
C GLU A 57 3.08 8.01 -8.31
N HIS A 58 3.26 9.27 -7.88
CA HIS A 58 2.12 10.16 -7.65
C HIS A 58 1.50 10.60 -8.98
N PRO A 59 0.18 10.44 -9.22
CA PRO A 59 -0.46 10.59 -10.53
C PRO A 59 -0.29 11.95 -11.19
N THR A 60 0.00 13.00 -10.42
CA THR A 60 0.04 14.38 -10.91
C THR A 60 1.18 15.24 -10.35
N ASN A 61 2.00 14.71 -9.43
CA ASN A 61 2.98 15.51 -8.71
C ASN A 61 4.33 14.80 -8.51
N ASN A 62 5.23 14.96 -9.48
CA ASN A 62 6.57 14.35 -9.44
C ASN A 62 7.42 14.78 -8.20
N LYS A 63 7.09 15.94 -7.57
CA LYS A 63 7.78 16.33 -6.33
C LYS A 63 7.37 15.45 -5.15
N LEU A 64 6.13 14.96 -5.13
CA LEU A 64 5.69 13.99 -4.12
C LEU A 64 6.32 12.63 -4.38
N THR A 65 6.44 12.20 -5.64
CA THR A 65 7.18 10.98 -6.02
C THR A 65 8.63 11.04 -5.51
N ALA A 66 9.36 12.12 -5.82
CA ALA A 66 10.73 12.31 -5.33
C ALA A 66 10.84 12.33 -3.79
N LYS A 67 9.84 12.89 -3.09
CA LYS A 67 9.79 12.80 -1.62
C LYS A 67 9.56 11.39 -1.12
N LEU A 68 8.70 10.58 -1.78
CA LEU A 68 8.48 9.19 -1.43
C LEU A 68 9.77 8.38 -1.58
N GLU A 69 10.51 8.60 -2.66
CA GLU A 69 11.82 7.99 -2.89
C GLU A 69 12.81 8.35 -1.77
N LEU A 70 12.93 9.65 -1.43
CA LEU A 70 13.78 10.12 -0.33
C LEU A 70 13.40 9.46 1.00
N GLY A 71 12.10 9.45 1.35
CA GLY A 71 11.63 8.80 2.58
C GLY A 71 11.91 7.29 2.59
N THR A 72 11.82 6.64 1.42
CA THR A 72 12.13 5.22 1.26
C THR A 72 13.61 4.95 1.44
N GLU A 73 14.48 5.81 0.91
CA GLU A 73 15.93 5.73 1.10
C GLU A 73 16.30 5.89 2.57
N LEU A 74 15.78 6.92 3.25
CA LEU A 74 15.98 7.13 4.69
C LEU A 74 15.53 5.90 5.50
N MET A 75 14.38 5.32 5.18
CA MET A 75 13.88 4.10 5.82
C MET A 75 14.85 2.93 5.62
N GLN A 76 15.41 2.74 4.43
CA GLN A 76 16.37 1.67 4.11
C GLN A 76 17.70 1.83 4.87
N HIS A 77 18.14 3.08 5.12
CA HIS A 77 19.33 3.36 5.92
C HIS A 77 19.09 3.29 7.44
N GLY A 78 17.84 3.09 7.87
CA GLY A 78 17.49 3.04 9.30
C GLY A 78 17.21 4.41 9.93
N ASP A 79 17.19 5.48 9.13
CA ASP A 79 16.90 6.85 9.57
C ASP A 79 15.38 7.05 9.76
N TYR A 80 14.77 6.20 10.57
CA TYR A 80 13.31 6.08 10.71
C TYR A 80 12.61 7.39 11.08
N ASN A 81 13.18 8.16 12.01
CA ASN A 81 12.58 9.44 12.43
C ASN A 81 12.52 10.45 11.27
N TYR A 82 13.56 10.52 10.45
CA TYR A 82 13.57 11.39 9.26
C TYR A 82 12.63 10.87 8.18
N ALA A 83 12.56 9.57 7.98
CA ALA A 83 11.60 8.95 7.06
C ALA A 83 10.15 9.29 7.45
N LEU A 84 9.78 9.21 8.74
CA LEU A 84 8.46 9.60 9.23
C LEU A 84 8.14 11.06 8.90
N ILE A 85 9.08 12.00 9.16
CA ILE A 85 8.90 13.42 8.83
C ILE A 85 8.62 13.62 7.34
N VAL A 86 9.34 12.90 6.47
CA VAL A 86 9.13 13.00 5.01
C VAL A 86 7.75 12.46 4.64
N PHE A 87 7.34 11.29 5.13
CA PHE A 87 6.03 10.72 4.83
C PHE A 87 4.88 11.55 5.41
N ASP A 88 5.02 12.12 6.61
CA ASP A 88 4.06 13.05 7.19
C ASP A 88 3.84 14.27 6.28
N ASN A 89 4.91 14.86 5.75
CA ASN A 89 4.83 16.00 4.83
C ASN A 89 4.12 15.63 3.50
N ILE A 90 4.29 14.38 3.02
CA ILE A 90 3.56 13.90 1.85
C ILE A 90 2.07 13.80 2.20
N LEU A 91 1.72 13.17 3.32
CA LEU A 91 0.34 12.92 3.75
C LEU A 91 -0.43 14.19 4.12
N VAL A 92 0.26 15.23 4.59
CA VAL A 92 -0.33 16.58 4.76
C VAL A 92 -0.69 17.17 3.40
N THR A 93 0.09 16.89 2.34
CA THR A 93 -0.13 17.43 1.00
C THR A 93 -1.20 16.64 0.23
N ASP A 94 -1.11 15.30 0.23
CA ASP A 94 -2.13 14.42 -0.34
C ASP A 94 -2.38 13.18 0.56
N PRO A 95 -3.41 13.25 1.42
CA PRO A 95 -3.80 12.13 2.28
C PRO A 95 -4.46 10.97 1.52
N ARG A 96 -4.70 11.10 0.20
CA ARG A 96 -5.31 10.05 -0.62
C ARG A 96 -4.29 9.17 -1.33
N TRP A 97 -3.00 9.43 -1.17
CA TRP A 97 -1.97 8.58 -1.77
C TRP A 97 -1.69 7.38 -0.86
N SER A 98 -2.25 6.23 -1.20
CA SER A 98 -2.16 4.98 -0.40
C SER A 98 -0.72 4.56 -0.12
N GLU A 99 0.19 4.70 -1.10
CA GLU A 99 1.58 4.26 -0.93
C GLU A 99 2.34 5.10 0.10
N ALA A 100 2.02 6.38 0.28
CA ALA A 100 2.63 7.19 1.33
C ALA A 100 2.25 6.67 2.75
N TRP A 101 1.00 6.28 2.95
CA TRP A 101 0.55 5.59 4.17
C TRP A 101 1.26 4.24 4.34
N ASN A 102 1.36 3.43 3.27
CA ASN A 102 2.03 2.14 3.29
C ASN A 102 3.52 2.24 3.67
N LYS A 103 4.22 3.23 3.14
CA LYS A 103 5.63 3.48 3.52
C LYS A 103 5.76 3.90 4.98
N ARG A 104 4.89 4.78 5.47
CA ARG A 104 4.90 5.19 6.89
C ARG A 104 4.54 4.02 7.81
N ALA A 105 3.55 3.21 7.45
CA ALA A 105 3.23 1.98 8.15
C ALA A 105 4.42 1.03 8.25
N THR A 106 5.21 0.91 7.17
CA THR A 106 6.42 0.10 7.16
C THR A 106 7.46 0.63 8.13
N VAL A 107 7.65 1.95 8.20
CA VAL A 107 8.56 2.56 9.21
C VAL A 107 8.09 2.24 10.63
N TYR A 108 6.80 2.42 10.93
CA TYR A 108 6.26 2.07 12.24
C TYR A 108 6.43 0.59 12.58
N PHE A 109 6.26 -0.30 11.61
CA PHE A 109 6.54 -1.73 11.77
C PHE A 109 8.00 -1.99 12.15
N LEU A 110 8.96 -1.37 11.45
CA LEU A 110 10.40 -1.50 11.70
C LEU A 110 10.79 -0.97 13.09
N MET A 111 10.07 0.05 13.58
CA MET A 111 10.20 0.58 14.93
C MET A 111 9.43 -0.23 15.98
N SER A 112 8.81 -1.34 15.62
CA SER A 112 7.92 -2.15 16.48
C SER A 112 6.71 -1.39 17.04
N GLN A 113 6.32 -0.29 16.41
CA GLN A 113 5.14 0.52 16.74
C GLN A 113 3.91 -0.07 16.02
N PHE A 114 3.52 -1.29 16.39
CA PHE A 114 2.53 -2.07 15.65
C PHE A 114 1.14 -1.42 15.58
N THR A 115 0.71 -0.73 16.63
CA THR A 115 -0.58 0.00 16.62
C THR A 115 -0.58 1.10 15.56
N ASN A 116 0.44 1.96 15.53
CA ASN A 116 0.56 3.03 14.55
C ASN A 116 0.65 2.46 13.12
N SER A 117 1.36 1.32 12.96
CA SER A 117 1.46 0.64 11.67
C SER A 117 0.09 0.12 11.20
N LEU A 118 -0.71 -0.49 12.09
CA LEU A 118 -2.05 -0.97 11.75
C LEU A 118 -3.00 0.18 11.40
N ASP A 119 -2.95 1.30 12.13
CA ASP A 119 -3.76 2.49 11.84
C ASP A 119 -3.48 3.05 10.44
N ASP A 120 -2.20 3.08 10.02
CA ASP A 120 -1.81 3.49 8.67
C ASP A 120 -2.22 2.46 7.62
N ILE A 121 -2.07 1.17 7.89
CA ILE A 121 -2.53 0.09 7.01
C ILE A 121 -4.04 0.21 6.77
N ASP A 122 -4.83 0.52 7.78
CA ASP A 122 -6.26 0.74 7.60
C ASP A 122 -6.56 1.91 6.67
N LYS A 123 -5.76 3.00 6.71
CA LYS A 123 -5.86 4.09 5.72
C LYS A 123 -5.53 3.60 4.31
N VAL A 124 -4.47 2.80 4.14
CA VAL A 124 -4.13 2.19 2.84
C VAL A 124 -5.30 1.38 2.31
N LEU A 125 -5.84 0.46 3.11
CA LEU A 125 -6.87 -0.49 2.69
C LEU A 125 -8.25 0.14 2.47
N ASN A 126 -8.49 1.31 3.05
CA ASN A 126 -9.67 2.13 2.75
C ASN A 126 -9.55 2.84 1.38
N ILE A 127 -8.31 3.18 0.94
CA ILE A 127 -8.05 3.83 -0.35
C ILE A 127 -7.90 2.78 -1.46
N GLU A 128 -7.09 1.75 -1.24
CA GLU A 128 -6.84 0.63 -2.16
C GLU A 128 -7.00 -0.70 -1.41
N PRO A 129 -8.19 -1.30 -1.46
CA PRO A 129 -8.48 -2.56 -0.74
C PRO A 129 -7.63 -3.76 -1.20
N ARG A 130 -7.01 -3.68 -2.39
CA ARG A 130 -6.16 -4.72 -2.99
C ARG A 130 -4.67 -4.47 -2.75
N HIS A 131 -4.31 -3.57 -1.85
CA HIS A 131 -2.91 -3.25 -1.59
C HIS A 131 -2.21 -4.41 -0.87
N PHE A 132 -1.68 -5.36 -1.66
CA PHE A 132 -1.08 -6.60 -1.13
C PHE A 132 0.14 -6.36 -0.22
N GLY A 133 0.88 -5.26 -0.40
CA GLY A 133 1.94 -4.86 0.52
C GLY A 133 1.40 -4.54 1.91
N ALA A 134 0.31 -3.77 2.00
CA ALA A 134 -0.34 -3.45 3.26
C ALA A 134 -0.96 -4.69 3.93
N LEU A 135 -1.66 -5.53 3.16
CA LEU A 135 -2.21 -6.80 3.67
C LEU A 135 -1.11 -7.75 4.18
N SER A 136 0.03 -7.84 3.48
CA SER A 136 1.18 -8.61 3.93
C SER A 136 1.80 -8.03 5.21
N GLY A 137 1.91 -6.70 5.29
CA GLY A 137 2.35 -6.01 6.51
C GLY A 137 1.43 -6.28 7.70
N GLN A 138 0.10 -6.21 7.47
CA GLN A 138 -0.93 -6.51 8.46
C GLN A 138 -0.80 -7.95 8.98
N ALA A 139 -0.66 -8.94 8.09
CA ALA A 139 -0.48 -10.33 8.47
C ALA A 139 0.78 -10.53 9.31
N ARG A 140 1.90 -9.90 8.93
CA ARG A 140 3.16 -9.95 9.70
C ARG A 140 3.02 -9.38 11.11
N ILE A 141 2.28 -8.27 11.27
CA ILE A 141 2.01 -7.69 12.59
C ILE A 141 1.18 -8.66 13.41
N PHE A 142 0.12 -9.21 12.84
CA PHE A 142 -0.75 -10.15 13.55
C PHE A 142 0.01 -11.43 13.98
N ILE A 143 0.91 -11.97 13.14
CA ILE A 143 1.79 -13.07 13.54
C ILE A 143 2.67 -12.67 14.76
N LYS A 144 3.28 -11.46 14.72
CA LYS A 144 4.09 -10.97 15.85
C LYS A 144 3.29 -10.76 17.14
N LEU A 145 2.01 -10.46 17.02
CA LEU A 145 1.08 -10.28 18.14
C LEU A 145 0.37 -11.58 18.52
N GLN A 146 0.71 -12.72 17.91
CA GLN A 146 0.09 -14.03 18.11
C GLN A 146 -1.43 -14.03 17.80
N LYS A 147 -1.87 -13.12 16.93
CA LYS A 147 -3.25 -13.02 16.40
C LYS A 147 -3.34 -13.80 15.10
N TYR A 148 -3.24 -15.11 15.21
CA TYR A 148 -3.01 -16.01 14.07
C TYR A 148 -4.19 -16.07 13.10
N GLU A 149 -5.43 -16.07 13.60
CA GLU A 149 -6.62 -16.06 12.75
C GLU A 149 -6.75 -14.77 11.94
N GLU A 150 -6.40 -13.61 12.53
CA GLU A 150 -6.37 -12.33 11.83
C GLU A 150 -5.26 -12.28 10.78
N ALA A 151 -4.12 -12.92 11.05
CA ALA A 151 -3.05 -13.05 10.07
C ALA A 151 -3.50 -13.86 8.85
N ILE A 152 -4.15 -15.02 9.06
CA ILE A 152 -4.71 -15.84 7.98
C ILE A 152 -5.72 -15.04 7.17
N LYS A 153 -6.66 -14.34 7.81
CA LYS A 153 -7.65 -13.49 7.11
C LYS A 153 -6.99 -12.44 6.20
N SER A 154 -5.89 -11.82 6.66
CA SER A 154 -5.17 -10.83 5.85
C SER A 154 -4.50 -11.47 4.63
N ILE A 155 -3.93 -12.67 4.80
CA ILE A 155 -3.34 -13.45 3.71
C ILE A 155 -4.43 -13.87 2.71
N GLU A 156 -5.53 -14.45 3.18
CA GLU A 156 -6.65 -14.91 2.34
C GLU A 156 -7.26 -13.77 1.52
N ARG A 157 -7.35 -12.55 2.10
CA ARG A 157 -7.79 -11.37 1.34
C ARG A 157 -6.88 -11.10 0.16
N THR A 158 -5.56 -11.25 0.32
CA THR A 158 -4.60 -11.08 -0.78
C THR A 158 -4.79 -12.16 -1.85
N LEU A 159 -4.97 -13.43 -1.45
CA LEU A 159 -5.10 -14.55 -2.36
C LEU A 159 -6.33 -14.48 -3.27
N LYS A 160 -7.35 -13.69 -2.92
CA LYS A 160 -8.54 -13.47 -3.75
C LYS A 160 -8.24 -12.80 -5.09
N PHE A 161 -7.27 -11.90 -5.13
CA PHE A 161 -6.87 -11.16 -6.34
C PHE A 161 -5.43 -11.41 -6.77
N TYR A 162 -4.64 -12.09 -5.91
CA TYR A 162 -3.28 -12.53 -6.20
C TYR A 162 -3.08 -13.99 -5.72
N PRO A 163 -3.65 -14.99 -6.43
CA PRO A 163 -3.65 -16.39 -5.98
C PRO A 163 -2.26 -17.01 -5.75
N SER A 164 -1.25 -16.57 -6.52
CA SER A 164 0.14 -17.04 -6.39
C SER A 164 1.00 -16.21 -5.43
N PHE A 165 0.40 -15.40 -4.55
CA PHE A 165 1.15 -14.59 -3.60
C PHE A 165 1.81 -15.45 -2.52
N LYS A 166 3.12 -15.31 -2.38
CA LYS A 166 3.94 -16.17 -1.52
C LYS A 166 3.55 -16.22 -0.04
N SER A 167 2.86 -15.19 0.47
CA SER A 167 2.37 -15.23 1.85
C SER A 167 1.36 -16.35 2.09
N GLY A 168 0.71 -16.88 1.04
CA GLY A 168 -0.16 -18.05 1.14
C GLY A 168 0.55 -19.28 1.70
N ASP A 169 1.84 -19.43 1.41
CA ASP A 169 2.65 -20.55 1.89
C ASP A 169 2.81 -20.55 3.43
N LEU A 170 2.51 -19.46 4.11
CA LEU A 170 2.57 -19.34 5.58
C LEU A 170 1.32 -19.90 6.27
N ILE A 171 0.20 -20.08 5.59
CA ILE A 171 -1.05 -20.48 6.22
C ILE A 171 -0.91 -21.83 6.97
N PRO A 172 -0.34 -22.90 6.37
CA PRO A 172 -0.21 -24.19 7.07
C PRO A 172 0.63 -24.11 8.35
N GLU A 173 1.66 -23.25 8.36
CA GLU A 173 2.51 -23.04 9.54
C GLU A 173 1.76 -22.28 10.64
N ILE A 174 1.01 -21.23 10.26
CA ILE A 174 0.18 -20.46 11.21
C ILE A 174 -0.90 -21.36 11.83
N GLU A 175 -1.56 -22.20 11.02
CA GLU A 175 -2.53 -23.17 11.51
C GLU A 175 -1.92 -24.19 12.48
N ARG A 176 -0.65 -24.58 12.27
CA ARG A 176 0.06 -25.42 13.22
C ARG A 176 0.25 -24.72 14.56
N LEU A 177 0.65 -23.44 14.56
CA LEU A 177 0.79 -22.65 15.79
C LEU A 177 -0.53 -22.53 16.57
N ILE A 178 -1.65 -22.30 15.88
CA ILE A 178 -2.99 -22.26 16.51
C ILE A 178 -3.29 -23.58 17.22
N ARG A 179 -3.00 -24.73 16.59
CA ARG A 179 -3.23 -26.04 17.21
C ARG A 179 -2.36 -26.28 18.44
N GLU A 180 -1.11 -25.81 18.43
CA GLU A 180 -0.17 -25.95 19.55
C GLU A 180 -0.56 -25.10 20.77
N GLU A 181 -1.15 -23.92 20.55
CA GLU A 181 -1.64 -23.05 21.63
C GLU A 181 -2.95 -23.55 22.25
N SER A 182 -3.66 -24.46 21.58
CA SER A 182 -4.96 -25.00 22.01
C SER A 182 -4.84 -26.24 22.92
N ILE A 183 -3.60 -26.70 23.21
CA ILE A 183 -3.28 -27.85 24.04
C ILE A 183 -2.77 -27.39 25.41
#